data_a5c1c07f4f9df2a40b97e32d0256e704
#
_entry.id   a5c1c07f4f9df2a40b97e32d0256e704
#
_cell.length_a   1.000
_cell.length_b   1.000
_cell.length_c   1.000
_cell.angle_alpha   90.00
_cell.angle_beta   90.00
_cell.angle_gamma   90.00
#
_symmetry.space_group_name_H-M   'P 1'
#
loop_
_entity.id
_entity.type
_entity.pdbx_description
1 polymer ?
#
loop_
_entity_poly.entity_id
_entity_poly.type
_entity_poly.pdbx_seq_one_letter_code
_entity_poly.pdbx_strand_id
1 'polypeptide(L)'
;MRKGLAFISALLFCAVLAVAPAASSNEEADYGYDEITVDRSTPEKHLATFLTAVDRTVLRMKAREWARAHYDAWLYPEITPQQAGEIDLLKKAVLDSMDLSAVPEWRRESAGLETAFMLWEILKAEGVNNNTEFRKLRDGLWVIPGTYIQVGTIGSGMRMGDVVFTSDMVSNVPSLYDAVIGTRQLQGFSPYRYLTETPGGLVPPRWAGIAQKLPEFLRWEFGSNTVFQWVIAALILVAVFSITAAVGYVFRKRGLRWFADAVTLGVLSLYATGIVVDQAGLSGWGATFMTLVFMTLFYGALIVCVLIIGEWIGNWLSSVLTRSDKTFDTSIVHLATRIVSASTALGIVIHGISAAGVPVYGIIAGFGVGGLAVALAAKPTLENILAGVILFLDGSIKVGDVIDSSPLCGTIEDIGMRSTRIRAEDGALITVTNSELADKVIKNVSRRVLRSGAAGDAS
;
A
#
# COMPACT_ATOMS: atom_id res chain seq x y z
N MET A 1 17.50 -16.72 25.82
CA MET A 1 16.11 -16.93 25.44
C MET A 1 15.37 -15.65 24.99
N ARG A 2 15.54 -14.45 25.60
CA ARG A 2 14.86 -13.21 25.16
C ARG A 2 15.25 -12.73 23.74
N LYS A 3 16.48 -13.00 23.25
CA LYS A 3 16.95 -12.56 21.93
C LYS A 3 16.41 -13.41 20.77
N GLY A 4 16.12 -14.70 21.02
CA GLY A 4 15.55 -15.59 20.00
C GLY A 4 14.07 -15.32 19.73
N LEU A 5 13.31 -14.88 20.76
CA LEU A 5 11.89 -14.55 20.56
C LEU A 5 11.69 -13.25 19.75
N ALA A 6 12.56 -12.25 19.91
CA ALA A 6 12.53 -11.02 19.12
C ALA A 6 12.82 -11.30 17.64
N PHE A 7 13.78 -12.21 17.36
CA PHE A 7 14.12 -12.63 16.00
C PHE A 7 12.98 -13.44 15.35
N ILE A 8 12.33 -14.33 16.12
CA ILE A 8 11.16 -15.09 15.64
C ILE A 8 9.96 -14.17 15.40
N SER A 9 9.75 -13.14 16.26
CA SER A 9 8.68 -12.16 16.04
C SER A 9 8.94 -11.28 14.81
N ALA A 10 10.19 -10.90 14.54
CA ALA A 10 10.56 -10.17 13.32
C ALA A 10 10.42 -11.04 12.07
N LEU A 11 10.78 -12.33 12.15
CA LEU A 11 10.60 -13.30 11.08
C LEU A 11 9.12 -13.58 10.79
N LEU A 12 8.28 -13.69 11.83
CA LEU A 12 6.83 -13.79 11.71
C LEU A 12 6.22 -12.51 11.08
N PHE A 13 6.72 -11.35 11.42
CA PHE A 13 6.30 -10.08 10.82
C PHE A 13 6.70 -9.99 9.34
N CYS A 14 7.93 -10.37 9.00
CA CYS A 14 8.37 -10.48 7.59
C CYS A 14 7.57 -11.55 6.83
N ALA A 15 7.20 -12.66 7.46
CA ALA A 15 6.34 -13.68 6.87
C ALA A 15 4.90 -13.18 6.67
N VAL A 16 4.38 -12.34 7.58
CA VAL A 16 3.06 -11.70 7.46
C VAL A 16 3.07 -10.61 6.38
N LEU A 17 4.17 -9.90 6.20
CA LEU A 17 4.35 -8.97 5.07
C LEU A 17 4.52 -9.69 3.72
N ALA A 18 5.06 -10.92 3.74
CA ALA A 18 5.18 -11.77 2.56
C ALA A 18 3.85 -12.49 2.22
N VAL A 19 2.91 -12.57 3.17
CA VAL A 19 1.50 -12.89 2.95
C VAL A 19 0.73 -11.58 2.70
N ALA A 20 1.18 -10.77 1.73
CA ALA A 20 0.19 -10.14 0.85
C ALA A 20 -0.74 -11.28 0.42
N PRO A 21 -2.08 -11.07 0.34
CA PRO A 21 -2.91 -12.08 -0.28
C PRO A 21 -2.20 -12.42 -1.57
N ALA A 22 -1.60 -13.59 -1.63
CA ALA A 22 -1.18 -14.14 -2.88
C ALA A 22 -2.44 -14.01 -3.69
N ALA A 23 -2.44 -13.13 -4.69
CA ALA A 23 -3.38 -13.24 -5.77
C ALA A 23 -3.37 -14.74 -6.01
N SER A 24 -4.45 -15.40 -5.62
CA SER A 24 -4.55 -16.82 -5.76
C SER A 24 -4.15 -17.03 -7.20
N SER A 25 -2.98 -17.61 -7.42
CA SER A 25 -2.67 -18.27 -8.66
C SER A 25 -3.71 -19.39 -8.66
N ASN A 26 -4.93 -19.02 -9.10
CA ASN A 26 -5.88 -19.99 -9.55
C ASN A 26 -5.11 -20.71 -10.64
N GLU A 27 -4.60 -21.90 -10.35
CA GLU A 27 -4.55 -22.91 -11.37
C GLU A 27 -5.90 -22.81 -12.05
N GLU A 28 -5.92 -22.31 -13.29
CA GLU A 28 -7.08 -22.29 -14.15
C GLU A 28 -7.46 -23.76 -14.32
N ALA A 29 -8.32 -24.22 -13.43
CA ALA A 29 -9.00 -25.48 -13.64
C ALA A 29 -9.85 -25.23 -14.88
N ASP A 30 -9.42 -25.79 -16.01
CA ASP A 30 -10.14 -25.76 -17.29
C ASP A 30 -11.48 -26.48 -17.11
N TYR A 31 -12.51 -25.71 -16.74
CA TYR A 31 -13.88 -26.18 -16.53
C TYR A 31 -14.69 -26.20 -17.83
N GLY A 32 -14.07 -26.07 -19.01
CA GLY A 32 -14.77 -26.22 -20.30
C GLY A 32 -15.93 -25.27 -20.52
N TYR A 33 -15.91 -24.08 -19.91
CA TYR A 33 -16.88 -23.02 -20.17
C TYR A 33 -16.50 -22.29 -21.46
N ASP A 34 -17.49 -22.02 -22.31
CA ASP A 34 -17.34 -21.05 -23.37
C ASP A 34 -16.80 -19.76 -22.74
N GLU A 35 -15.59 -19.40 -23.07
CA GLU A 35 -14.85 -18.25 -22.52
C GLU A 35 -15.68 -16.99 -22.77
N ILE A 36 -16.28 -16.44 -21.71
CA ILE A 36 -17.06 -15.20 -21.79
C ILE A 36 -16.05 -14.06 -21.86
N THR A 37 -15.54 -13.81 -23.04
CA THR A 37 -14.64 -12.69 -23.30
C THR A 37 -15.42 -11.52 -23.88
N VAL A 38 -15.18 -10.31 -23.40
CA VAL A 38 -15.73 -9.10 -24.00
C VAL A 38 -14.92 -8.79 -25.27
N ASP A 39 -15.60 -8.81 -26.43
CA ASP A 39 -14.98 -8.39 -27.70
C ASP A 39 -14.86 -6.85 -27.70
N ARG A 40 -13.65 -6.34 -27.59
CA ARG A 40 -13.30 -4.92 -27.52
C ARG A 40 -12.80 -4.36 -28.85
N SER A 41 -13.03 -5.07 -29.95
CA SER A 41 -12.53 -4.68 -31.27
C SER A 41 -13.33 -3.53 -31.90
N THR A 42 -14.65 -3.48 -31.66
CA THR A 42 -15.53 -2.41 -32.15
C THR A 42 -16.54 -2.00 -31.08
N PRO A 43 -17.09 -0.77 -31.13
CA PRO A 43 -18.09 -0.29 -30.18
C PRO A 43 -19.33 -1.19 -30.08
N GLU A 44 -19.83 -1.67 -31.22
CA GLU A 44 -21.03 -2.52 -31.30
C GLU A 44 -20.79 -3.87 -30.65
N LYS A 45 -19.66 -4.51 -30.95
CA LYS A 45 -19.30 -5.80 -30.35
C LYS A 45 -19.03 -5.67 -28.86
N HIS A 46 -18.34 -4.59 -28.45
CA HIS A 46 -18.12 -4.30 -27.04
C HIS A 46 -19.44 -4.17 -26.27
N LEU A 47 -20.41 -3.38 -26.79
CA LEU A 47 -21.72 -3.24 -26.17
C LEU A 47 -22.49 -4.57 -26.11
N ALA A 48 -22.52 -5.33 -27.20
CA ALA A 48 -23.23 -6.61 -27.27
C ALA A 48 -22.66 -7.62 -26.27
N THR A 49 -21.33 -7.73 -26.17
CA THR A 49 -20.68 -8.66 -25.24
C THR A 49 -20.81 -8.19 -23.78
N PHE A 50 -20.73 -6.88 -23.51
CA PHE A 50 -21.03 -6.32 -22.21
C PHE A 50 -22.46 -6.63 -21.76
N LEU A 51 -23.48 -6.33 -22.58
CA LEU A 51 -24.86 -6.61 -22.26
C LEU A 51 -25.09 -8.11 -22.02
N THR A 52 -24.47 -8.97 -22.81
CA THR A 52 -24.57 -10.43 -22.64
C THR A 52 -23.96 -10.88 -21.30
N ALA A 53 -22.79 -10.35 -20.92
CA ALA A 53 -22.14 -10.70 -19.66
C ALA A 53 -22.98 -10.24 -18.46
N VAL A 54 -23.49 -8.99 -18.50
CA VAL A 54 -24.34 -8.47 -17.43
C VAL A 54 -25.69 -9.18 -17.37
N ASP A 55 -26.36 -9.45 -18.51
CA ASP A 55 -27.61 -10.20 -18.54
C ASP A 55 -27.45 -11.61 -17.92
N ARG A 56 -26.37 -12.34 -18.22
CA ARG A 56 -26.07 -13.63 -17.58
C ARG A 56 -25.86 -13.48 -16.06
N THR A 57 -25.14 -12.46 -15.64
CA THR A 57 -24.94 -12.17 -14.21
C THR A 57 -26.28 -11.92 -13.51
N VAL A 58 -27.13 -11.09 -14.11
CA VAL A 58 -28.50 -10.79 -13.60
C VAL A 58 -29.36 -12.03 -13.51
N LEU A 59 -29.28 -12.93 -14.49
CA LEU A 59 -30.01 -14.22 -14.47
C LEU A 59 -29.55 -15.08 -13.29
N ARG A 60 -28.26 -15.13 -12.99
CA ARG A 60 -27.72 -15.85 -11.82
C ARG A 60 -28.18 -15.24 -10.50
N MET A 61 -28.18 -13.89 -10.39
CA MET A 61 -28.72 -13.20 -9.22
C MET A 61 -30.21 -13.53 -9.00
N LYS A 62 -31.03 -13.43 -10.04
CA LYS A 62 -32.44 -13.76 -9.98
C LYS A 62 -32.69 -15.22 -9.58
N ALA A 63 -31.95 -16.17 -10.14
CA ALA A 63 -32.07 -17.59 -9.82
C ALA A 63 -31.77 -17.87 -8.35
N ARG A 64 -30.75 -17.21 -7.78
CA ARG A 64 -30.40 -17.34 -6.36
C ARG A 64 -31.46 -16.73 -5.45
N GLU A 65 -31.94 -15.53 -5.78
CA GLU A 65 -33.01 -14.88 -5.03
C GLU A 65 -34.31 -15.70 -5.09
N TRP A 66 -34.65 -16.24 -6.25
CA TRP A 66 -35.78 -17.13 -6.41
C TRP A 66 -35.64 -18.41 -5.56
N ALA A 67 -34.47 -19.05 -5.59
CA ALA A 67 -34.21 -20.25 -4.79
C ALA A 67 -34.34 -19.98 -3.30
N ARG A 68 -33.80 -18.85 -2.81
CA ARG A 68 -33.94 -18.43 -1.42
C ARG A 68 -35.41 -18.23 -1.04
N ALA A 69 -36.14 -17.48 -1.84
CA ALA A 69 -37.54 -17.16 -1.58
C ALA A 69 -38.43 -18.41 -1.63
N HIS A 70 -38.18 -19.32 -2.63
CA HIS A 70 -38.98 -20.51 -2.82
C HIS A 70 -38.87 -21.54 -1.69
N TYR A 71 -37.67 -21.65 -1.09
CA TYR A 71 -37.45 -22.57 0.02
C TYR A 71 -37.67 -21.94 1.40
N ASP A 72 -38.11 -20.70 1.49
CA ASP A 72 -38.23 -19.89 2.74
C ASP A 72 -36.99 -20.03 3.65
N ALA A 73 -35.83 -20.09 3.00
CA ALA A 73 -34.60 -20.41 3.68
C ALA A 73 -34.07 -19.21 4.47
N TRP A 74 -33.65 -19.44 5.71
CA TRP A 74 -32.93 -18.45 6.53
C TRP A 74 -31.54 -18.15 5.99
N LEU A 75 -30.99 -19.10 5.22
CA LEU A 75 -29.63 -19.04 4.68
C LEU A 75 -29.70 -19.15 3.15
N TYR A 76 -28.81 -18.45 2.48
CA TYR A 76 -28.63 -18.65 1.04
C TYR A 76 -28.09 -20.06 0.75
N PRO A 77 -28.49 -20.65 -0.40
CA PRO A 77 -27.96 -21.95 -0.80
C PRO A 77 -26.45 -21.89 -1.00
N GLU A 78 -25.78 -23.00 -0.72
CA GLU A 78 -24.34 -23.13 -0.93
C GLU A 78 -23.99 -23.04 -2.42
N ILE A 79 -22.88 -22.37 -2.72
CA ILE A 79 -22.39 -22.21 -4.10
C ILE A 79 -21.42 -23.34 -4.38
N THR A 80 -21.62 -24.04 -5.48
CA THR A 80 -20.66 -25.02 -5.95
C THR A 80 -19.39 -24.32 -6.47
N PRO A 81 -18.21 -24.95 -6.41
CA PRO A 81 -16.98 -24.39 -6.98
C PRO A 81 -17.12 -23.96 -8.44
N GLN A 82 -17.92 -24.73 -9.23
CA GLN A 82 -18.26 -24.40 -10.59
C GLN A 82 -19.01 -23.06 -10.72
N GLN A 83 -20.05 -22.88 -9.93
CA GLN A 83 -20.82 -21.64 -9.93
C GLN A 83 -19.98 -20.43 -9.49
N ALA A 84 -19.07 -20.63 -8.54
CA ALA A 84 -18.14 -19.60 -8.12
C ALA A 84 -17.21 -19.19 -9.29
N GLY A 85 -16.60 -20.16 -9.96
CA GLY A 85 -15.75 -19.90 -11.12
C GLY A 85 -16.48 -19.17 -12.26
N GLU A 86 -17.74 -19.56 -12.57
CA GLU A 86 -18.52 -18.85 -13.58
C GLU A 86 -18.81 -17.40 -13.18
N ILE A 87 -19.13 -17.14 -11.91
CA ILE A 87 -19.36 -15.78 -11.40
C ILE A 87 -18.08 -14.95 -11.51
N ASP A 88 -16.91 -15.51 -11.20
CA ASP A 88 -15.65 -14.82 -11.30
C ASP A 88 -15.29 -14.47 -12.76
N LEU A 89 -15.55 -15.37 -13.70
CA LEU A 89 -15.37 -15.10 -15.14
C LEU A 89 -16.32 -13.99 -15.63
N LEU A 90 -17.59 -14.03 -15.26
CA LEU A 90 -18.55 -12.99 -15.59
C LEU A 90 -18.15 -11.63 -15.02
N LYS A 91 -17.71 -11.61 -13.76
CA LYS A 91 -17.21 -10.44 -13.07
C LYS A 91 -16.00 -9.85 -13.78
N LYS A 92 -15.01 -10.67 -14.14
CA LYS A 92 -13.83 -10.25 -14.89
C LYS A 92 -14.24 -9.65 -16.25
N ALA A 93 -15.12 -10.31 -17.00
CA ALA A 93 -15.61 -9.81 -18.28
C ALA A 93 -16.27 -8.43 -18.15
N VAL A 94 -17.10 -8.24 -17.13
CA VAL A 94 -17.78 -6.96 -16.85
C VAL A 94 -16.76 -5.86 -16.49
N LEU A 95 -15.79 -6.15 -15.62
CA LEU A 95 -14.77 -5.18 -15.22
C LEU A 95 -13.85 -4.82 -16.39
N ASP A 96 -13.50 -5.80 -17.23
CA ASP A 96 -12.67 -5.59 -18.42
C ASP A 96 -13.34 -4.72 -19.49
N SER A 97 -14.64 -4.52 -19.43
CA SER A 97 -15.38 -3.63 -20.35
C SER A 97 -15.21 -2.15 -20.05
N MET A 98 -14.54 -1.78 -18.95
CA MET A 98 -14.43 -0.41 -18.48
C MET A 98 -12.98 0.04 -18.31
N ASP A 99 -12.77 1.35 -18.43
CA ASP A 99 -11.53 1.99 -18.01
C ASP A 99 -11.65 2.44 -16.55
N LEU A 100 -11.12 1.61 -15.66
CA LEU A 100 -11.09 1.85 -14.21
C LEU A 100 -9.79 2.52 -13.74
N SER A 101 -9.01 3.10 -14.64
CA SER A 101 -7.70 3.71 -14.31
C SER A 101 -7.81 4.86 -13.31
N ALA A 102 -8.90 5.63 -13.34
CA ALA A 102 -9.18 6.70 -12.40
C ALA A 102 -9.68 6.22 -11.03
N VAL A 103 -10.03 4.93 -10.91
CA VAL A 103 -10.53 4.34 -9.65
C VAL A 103 -9.35 3.74 -8.89
N PRO A 104 -9.20 4.03 -7.57
CA PRO A 104 -8.19 3.40 -6.72
C PRO A 104 -8.26 1.87 -6.80
N GLU A 105 -7.10 1.21 -6.83
CA GLU A 105 -6.98 -0.23 -7.10
C GLU A 105 -7.86 -1.08 -6.17
N TRP A 106 -7.85 -0.78 -4.88
CA TRP A 106 -8.64 -1.47 -3.86
C TRP A 106 -10.17 -1.34 -4.04
N ARG A 107 -10.63 -0.36 -4.84
CA ARG A 107 -12.06 -0.12 -5.10
C ARG A 107 -12.50 -0.52 -6.51
N ARG A 108 -11.57 -0.86 -7.42
CA ARG A 108 -11.89 -1.12 -8.84
C ARG A 108 -12.96 -2.17 -9.02
N GLU A 109 -12.89 -3.23 -8.22
CA GLU A 109 -13.83 -4.32 -8.30
C GLU A 109 -15.25 -3.92 -7.90
N SER A 110 -15.43 -3.37 -6.69
CA SER A 110 -16.75 -2.96 -6.20
C SER A 110 -17.33 -1.81 -7.02
N ALA A 111 -16.55 -0.75 -7.26
CA ALA A 111 -17.01 0.39 -8.06
C ALA A 111 -17.29 0.01 -9.53
N GLY A 112 -16.49 -0.89 -10.09
CA GLY A 112 -16.71 -1.37 -11.45
C GLY A 112 -18.03 -2.16 -11.58
N LEU A 113 -18.34 -3.04 -10.63
CA LEU A 113 -19.61 -3.77 -10.62
C LEU A 113 -20.80 -2.86 -10.37
N GLU A 114 -20.71 -1.93 -9.41
CA GLU A 114 -21.76 -0.92 -9.17
C GLU A 114 -22.04 -0.13 -10.46
N THR A 115 -20.99 0.38 -11.09
CA THR A 115 -21.07 1.13 -12.35
C THR A 115 -21.68 0.30 -13.48
N ALA A 116 -21.27 -0.97 -13.60
CA ALA A 116 -21.80 -1.86 -14.63
C ALA A 116 -23.30 -2.09 -14.52
N PHE A 117 -23.81 -2.31 -13.31
CA PHE A 117 -25.22 -2.52 -13.11
C PHE A 117 -26.04 -1.24 -13.27
N MET A 118 -25.55 -0.10 -12.78
CA MET A 118 -26.16 1.20 -13.08
C MET A 118 -26.22 1.45 -14.58
N LEU A 119 -25.11 1.23 -15.29
CA LEU A 119 -25.03 1.43 -16.73
C LEU A 119 -25.97 0.49 -17.48
N TRP A 120 -26.05 -0.78 -17.07
CA TRP A 120 -27.00 -1.74 -17.65
C TRP A 120 -28.45 -1.29 -17.46
N GLU A 121 -28.83 -0.81 -16.28
CA GLU A 121 -30.18 -0.30 -16.00
C GLU A 121 -30.51 0.94 -16.85
N ILE A 122 -29.55 1.85 -16.99
CA ILE A 122 -29.69 3.02 -17.89
C ILE A 122 -29.91 2.56 -19.34
N LEU A 123 -29.05 1.64 -19.84
CA LEU A 123 -29.15 1.13 -21.20
C LEU A 123 -30.50 0.45 -21.47
N LYS A 124 -30.99 -0.34 -20.51
CA LYS A 124 -32.34 -0.97 -20.64
C LYS A 124 -33.48 0.06 -20.58
N ALA A 125 -33.37 1.09 -19.72
CA ALA A 125 -34.36 2.17 -19.63
C ALA A 125 -34.43 3.01 -20.91
N GLU A 126 -33.28 3.22 -21.58
CA GLU A 126 -33.21 3.93 -22.88
C GLU A 126 -33.52 3.03 -24.10
N GLY A 127 -33.85 1.74 -23.88
CA GLY A 127 -34.20 0.80 -24.97
C GLY A 127 -33.00 0.34 -25.79
N VAL A 128 -31.78 0.50 -25.28
CA VAL A 128 -30.57 0.06 -25.95
C VAL A 128 -30.49 -1.48 -25.97
N ASN A 129 -30.12 -2.04 -27.09
CA ASN A 129 -29.99 -3.48 -27.30
C ASN A 129 -28.69 -3.82 -28.05
N ASN A 130 -28.47 -5.13 -28.28
CA ASN A 130 -27.23 -5.65 -28.88
C ASN A 130 -26.99 -5.17 -30.34
N ASN A 131 -28.01 -4.61 -31.00
CA ASN A 131 -27.92 -4.14 -32.39
C ASN A 131 -27.89 -2.61 -32.47
N THR A 132 -27.62 -1.92 -31.36
CA THR A 132 -27.59 -0.47 -31.34
C THR A 132 -26.32 0.04 -32.04
N GLU A 133 -26.50 0.93 -33.01
CA GLU A 133 -25.40 1.55 -33.75
C GLU A 133 -24.81 2.72 -32.98
N PHE A 134 -23.49 2.92 -33.16
CA PHE A 134 -22.77 4.03 -32.57
C PHE A 134 -22.51 5.15 -33.58
N ARG A 135 -22.58 6.39 -33.13
CA ARG A 135 -22.14 7.55 -33.89
C ARG A 135 -20.72 7.96 -33.46
N LYS A 136 -19.81 8.00 -34.43
CA LYS A 136 -18.44 8.48 -34.19
C LYS A 136 -18.47 9.98 -33.90
N LEU A 137 -17.88 10.41 -32.77
CA LEU A 137 -17.73 11.81 -32.36
C LEU A 137 -16.37 12.38 -32.79
N ARG A 138 -15.29 11.68 -32.45
CA ARG A 138 -13.88 12.00 -32.73
C ARG A 138 -13.13 10.69 -32.93
N ASP A 139 -11.85 10.80 -33.29
CA ASP A 139 -11.01 9.62 -33.38
C ASP A 139 -10.91 8.92 -32.02
N GLY A 140 -11.29 7.65 -32.01
CA GLY A 140 -11.30 6.83 -30.80
C GLY A 140 -12.44 7.10 -29.82
N LEU A 141 -13.47 7.91 -30.16
CA LEU A 141 -14.63 8.17 -29.31
C LEU A 141 -15.95 8.00 -30.06
N TRP A 142 -16.89 7.25 -29.49
CA TRP A 142 -18.22 6.98 -30.03
C TRP A 142 -19.30 7.20 -28.97
N VAL A 143 -20.49 7.54 -29.41
CA VAL A 143 -21.67 7.75 -28.54
C VAL A 143 -22.87 6.96 -29.06
N ILE A 144 -23.70 6.46 -28.16
CA ILE A 144 -25.00 5.88 -28.49
C ILE A 144 -25.96 7.05 -28.78
N PRO A 145 -26.54 7.12 -30.02
CA PRO A 145 -27.41 8.23 -30.39
C PRO A 145 -28.61 8.36 -29.45
N GLY A 146 -28.91 9.59 -29.04
CA GLY A 146 -30.01 9.87 -28.10
C GLY A 146 -29.65 9.67 -26.64
N THR A 147 -28.43 9.25 -26.32
CA THR A 147 -27.94 9.06 -24.94
C THR A 147 -26.65 9.85 -24.69
N TYR A 148 -26.23 9.90 -23.43
CA TYR A 148 -24.93 10.45 -23.01
C TYR A 148 -23.84 9.37 -22.87
N ILE A 149 -24.17 8.10 -23.27
CA ILE A 149 -23.28 6.97 -23.07
C ILE A 149 -22.20 6.93 -24.14
N GLN A 150 -20.95 6.97 -23.71
CA GLN A 150 -19.78 7.04 -24.57
C GLN A 150 -18.84 5.86 -24.35
N VAL A 151 -18.27 5.36 -25.44
CA VAL A 151 -17.17 4.40 -25.42
C VAL A 151 -15.98 4.99 -26.16
N GLY A 152 -14.78 4.61 -25.77
CA GLY A 152 -13.56 5.12 -26.37
C GLY A 152 -12.47 4.10 -26.42
N THR A 153 -11.42 4.37 -27.23
CA THR A 153 -10.22 3.53 -27.27
C THR A 153 -9.22 3.92 -26.18
N ILE A 154 -8.62 2.94 -25.54
CA ILE A 154 -7.53 3.18 -24.59
C ILE A 154 -6.29 3.64 -25.35
N GLY A 155 -5.74 4.79 -24.96
CA GLY A 155 -4.63 5.45 -25.68
C GLY A 155 -3.23 4.96 -25.31
N SER A 156 -3.06 4.21 -24.20
CA SER A 156 -1.75 3.76 -23.70
C SER A 156 -1.84 2.53 -22.82
N GLY A 157 -0.71 1.82 -22.65
CA GLY A 157 -0.62 0.63 -21.80
C GLY A 157 -0.87 -0.68 -22.52
N MET A 158 -0.97 -1.79 -21.78
CA MET A 158 -1.16 -3.15 -22.33
C MET A 158 -2.50 -3.34 -23.06
N ARG A 159 -3.48 -2.48 -22.79
CA ARG A 159 -4.82 -2.51 -23.39
C ARG A 159 -5.01 -1.44 -24.46
N MET A 160 -3.91 -0.91 -25.00
CA MET A 160 -3.94 0.12 -26.05
C MET A 160 -4.74 -0.38 -27.27
N GLY A 161 -5.72 0.41 -27.69
CA GLY A 161 -6.61 0.09 -28.82
C GLY A 161 -7.90 -0.62 -28.43
N ASP A 162 -8.05 -1.13 -27.19
CA ASP A 162 -9.29 -1.70 -26.71
C ASP A 162 -10.39 -0.64 -26.65
N VAL A 163 -11.58 -0.98 -27.13
CA VAL A 163 -12.78 -0.16 -26.96
C VAL A 163 -13.42 -0.49 -25.63
N VAL A 164 -13.61 0.53 -24.77
CA VAL A 164 -14.16 0.39 -23.43
C VAL A 164 -15.06 1.58 -23.09
N PHE A 165 -15.86 1.48 -22.03
CA PHE A 165 -16.45 2.66 -21.41
C PHE A 165 -15.34 3.49 -20.78
N THR A 166 -15.23 4.76 -21.19
CA THR A 166 -14.12 5.64 -20.79
C THR A 166 -14.13 5.94 -19.30
N SER A 167 -12.98 6.31 -18.73
CA SER A 167 -12.86 6.70 -17.31
C SER A 167 -13.79 7.87 -16.95
N ASP A 168 -13.96 8.83 -17.86
CA ASP A 168 -14.90 9.95 -17.69
C ASP A 168 -16.34 9.44 -17.66
N MET A 169 -16.70 8.48 -18.52
CA MET A 169 -18.02 7.86 -18.50
C MET A 169 -18.26 7.13 -17.19
N VAL A 170 -17.33 6.30 -16.77
CA VAL A 170 -17.38 5.55 -15.49
C VAL A 170 -17.62 6.49 -14.31
N SER A 171 -16.92 7.61 -14.27
CA SER A 171 -17.04 8.61 -13.20
C SER A 171 -18.40 9.32 -13.18
N ASN A 172 -19.04 9.47 -14.35
CA ASN A 172 -20.31 10.18 -14.50
C ASN A 172 -21.55 9.28 -14.41
N VAL A 173 -21.39 7.94 -14.47
CA VAL A 173 -22.52 6.99 -14.42
C VAL A 173 -23.42 7.20 -13.19
N PRO A 174 -22.94 7.41 -11.95
CA PRO A 174 -23.81 7.62 -10.81
C PRO A 174 -24.75 8.83 -10.99
N SER A 175 -24.23 9.97 -11.46
CA SER A 175 -25.04 11.17 -11.73
C SER A 175 -26.04 10.96 -12.85
N LEU A 176 -25.65 10.21 -13.89
CA LEU A 176 -26.53 9.86 -14.99
C LEU A 176 -27.63 8.88 -14.55
N TYR A 177 -27.28 7.94 -13.67
CA TYR A 177 -28.23 6.99 -13.09
C TYR A 177 -29.33 7.70 -12.31
N ASP A 178 -28.95 8.63 -11.42
CA ASP A 178 -29.90 9.44 -10.66
C ASP A 178 -30.81 10.27 -11.56
N ALA A 179 -30.28 10.81 -12.65
CA ALA A 179 -31.06 11.61 -13.61
C ALA A 179 -32.06 10.75 -14.43
N VAL A 180 -31.66 9.55 -14.84
CA VAL A 180 -32.48 8.68 -15.72
C VAL A 180 -33.44 7.81 -14.90
N ILE A 181 -32.94 7.12 -13.87
CA ILE A 181 -33.70 6.15 -13.10
C ILE A 181 -34.49 6.83 -11.97
N GLY A 182 -33.98 7.90 -11.37
CA GLY A 182 -34.71 8.70 -10.37
C GLY A 182 -36.03 9.28 -10.88
N THR A 183 -36.16 9.46 -12.20
CA THR A 183 -37.38 9.93 -12.86
C THR A 183 -38.28 8.80 -13.38
N ARG A 184 -37.74 7.60 -13.56
CA ARG A 184 -38.45 6.43 -14.10
C ARG A 184 -38.38 5.29 -13.11
N GLN A 185 -39.48 4.96 -12.43
CA GLN A 185 -39.53 3.76 -11.60
C GLN A 185 -39.31 2.53 -12.50
N LEU A 186 -38.15 1.86 -12.38
CA LEU A 186 -37.91 0.58 -13.02
C LEU A 186 -38.90 -0.46 -12.48
N GLN A 187 -39.78 -0.94 -13.34
CA GLN A 187 -40.64 -2.07 -13.00
C GLN A 187 -39.85 -3.37 -13.08
N GLY A 188 -39.55 -3.97 -11.93
CA GLY A 188 -38.93 -5.28 -11.88
C GLY A 188 -37.67 -5.36 -10.98
N PHE A 189 -36.87 -6.39 -11.25
CA PHE A 189 -35.63 -6.65 -10.49
C PHE A 189 -34.53 -5.67 -10.87
N SER A 190 -34.03 -4.92 -9.90
CA SER A 190 -32.86 -4.05 -10.05
C SER A 190 -31.60 -4.77 -9.58
N PRO A 191 -30.67 -5.10 -10.48
CA PRO A 191 -29.40 -5.73 -10.10
C PRO A 191 -28.50 -4.78 -9.28
N TYR A 192 -28.52 -3.47 -9.57
CA TYR A 192 -27.79 -2.49 -8.77
C TYR A 192 -28.30 -2.46 -7.32
N ARG A 193 -29.59 -2.39 -7.15
CA ARG A 193 -30.21 -2.42 -5.82
C ARG A 193 -29.96 -3.74 -5.09
N TYR A 194 -30.04 -4.87 -5.81
CA TYR A 194 -29.68 -6.16 -5.24
C TYR A 194 -28.20 -6.20 -4.77
N LEU A 195 -27.27 -5.66 -5.57
CA LEU A 195 -25.85 -5.62 -5.22
C LEU A 195 -25.59 -4.77 -3.95
N THR A 196 -26.27 -3.63 -3.81
CA THR A 196 -26.05 -2.70 -2.71
C THR A 196 -26.78 -3.08 -1.42
N GLU A 197 -28.00 -3.65 -1.53
CA GLU A 197 -28.82 -4.03 -0.37
C GLU A 197 -28.50 -5.44 0.17
N THR A 198 -27.86 -6.30 -0.64
CA THR A 198 -27.58 -7.68 -0.25
C THR A 198 -26.14 -7.78 0.27
N PRO A 199 -25.92 -8.13 1.56
CA PRO A 199 -24.59 -8.39 2.08
C PRO A 199 -23.82 -9.41 1.23
N GLY A 200 -22.57 -9.11 0.86
CA GLY A 200 -21.76 -9.95 -0.01
C GLY A 200 -22.08 -9.83 -1.51
N GLY A 201 -22.98 -8.93 -1.90
CA GLY A 201 -23.22 -8.56 -3.29
C GLY A 201 -23.58 -9.73 -4.21
N LEU A 202 -22.77 -9.99 -5.23
CA LEU A 202 -22.97 -11.07 -6.21
C LEU A 202 -23.03 -12.46 -5.60
N VAL A 203 -22.26 -12.66 -4.52
CA VAL A 203 -22.15 -13.94 -3.82
C VAL A 203 -22.48 -13.72 -2.33
N PRO A 204 -23.77 -13.52 -1.98
CA PRO A 204 -24.13 -13.30 -0.59
C PRO A 204 -23.71 -14.48 0.28
N PRO A 205 -23.08 -14.22 1.46
CA PRO A 205 -22.79 -15.27 2.41
C PRO A 205 -24.08 -15.91 2.89
N ARG A 206 -24.01 -17.18 3.34
CA ARG A 206 -25.20 -17.94 3.76
C ARG A 206 -26.05 -17.18 4.79
N TRP A 207 -25.41 -16.48 5.72
CA TRP A 207 -26.09 -15.72 6.79
C TRP A 207 -26.84 -14.47 6.29
N ALA A 208 -26.55 -13.97 5.10
CA ALA A 208 -27.19 -12.74 4.57
C ALA A 208 -28.72 -12.86 4.45
N GLY A 209 -29.26 -14.06 4.35
CA GLY A 209 -30.70 -14.31 4.42
C GLY A 209 -31.36 -13.85 5.70
N ILE A 210 -30.62 -13.80 6.82
CA ILE A 210 -31.11 -13.31 8.12
C ILE A 210 -31.42 -11.82 8.04
N ALA A 211 -30.65 -11.04 7.28
CA ALA A 211 -30.81 -9.58 7.17
C ALA A 211 -32.24 -9.17 6.77
N GLN A 212 -32.89 -9.97 5.93
CA GLN A 212 -34.26 -9.68 5.45
C GLN A 212 -35.36 -9.95 6.48
N LYS A 213 -35.07 -10.76 7.52
CA LYS A 213 -36.01 -11.07 8.63
C LYS A 213 -35.81 -10.13 9.83
N LEU A 214 -34.90 -9.17 9.74
CA LEU A 214 -34.67 -8.18 10.77
C LEU A 214 -35.79 -7.14 10.87
N PRO A 215 -35.98 -6.53 12.05
CA PRO A 215 -36.90 -5.41 12.26
C PRO A 215 -36.68 -4.27 11.24
N GLU A 216 -37.73 -3.56 10.89
CA GLU A 216 -37.69 -2.50 9.87
C GLU A 216 -36.61 -1.45 10.13
N PHE A 217 -36.40 -1.03 11.40
CA PHE A 217 -35.43 0.00 11.74
C PHE A 217 -33.99 -0.38 11.39
N LEU A 218 -33.64 -1.67 11.39
CA LEU A 218 -32.33 -2.16 10.96
C LEU A 218 -32.17 -2.21 9.44
N ARG A 219 -33.29 -2.19 8.72
CA ARG A 219 -33.33 -2.15 7.26
C ARG A 219 -33.39 -0.73 6.69
N TRP A 220 -33.55 0.29 7.56
CA TRP A 220 -33.48 1.68 7.10
C TRP A 220 -32.16 1.95 6.41
N GLU A 221 -32.23 2.67 5.30
CA GLU A 221 -31.06 3.06 4.53
C GLU A 221 -30.45 4.35 5.09
N PHE A 222 -29.16 4.31 5.30
CA PHE A 222 -28.35 5.49 5.61
C PHE A 222 -27.22 5.59 4.59
N GLY A 223 -27.39 6.49 3.64
CA GLY A 223 -26.60 6.51 2.42
C GLY A 223 -26.94 5.30 1.52
N SER A 224 -25.92 4.67 0.96
CA SER A 224 -26.08 3.45 0.13
C SER A 224 -26.11 2.16 0.95
N ASN A 225 -26.24 2.21 2.27
CA ASN A 225 -26.10 1.05 3.15
C ASN A 225 -27.21 1.01 4.20
N THR A 226 -27.60 -0.19 4.60
CA THR A 226 -28.59 -0.38 5.67
C THR A 226 -27.96 -0.13 7.06
N VAL A 227 -28.76 0.26 8.04
CA VAL A 227 -28.33 0.40 9.45
C VAL A 227 -27.68 -0.90 9.94
N PHE A 228 -28.19 -2.04 9.52
CA PHE A 228 -27.64 -3.35 9.87
C PHE A 228 -26.18 -3.53 9.38
N GLN A 229 -25.86 -3.11 8.17
CA GLN A 229 -24.49 -3.14 7.64
C GLN A 229 -23.54 -2.25 8.44
N TRP A 230 -24.01 -1.06 8.84
CA TRP A 230 -23.25 -0.17 9.72
C TRP A 230 -23.02 -0.76 11.11
N VAL A 231 -24.01 -1.47 11.67
CA VAL A 231 -23.88 -2.18 12.96
C VAL A 231 -22.81 -3.27 12.85
N ILE A 232 -22.83 -4.06 11.78
CA ILE A 232 -21.80 -5.09 11.55
C ILE A 232 -20.41 -4.45 11.44
N ALA A 233 -20.26 -3.39 10.67
CA ALA A 233 -18.98 -2.70 10.53
C ALA A 233 -18.46 -2.15 11.87
N ALA A 234 -19.35 -1.58 12.68
CA ALA A 234 -19.02 -1.13 14.03
C ALA A 234 -18.61 -2.28 14.95
N LEU A 235 -19.30 -3.42 14.90
CA LEU A 235 -18.95 -4.62 15.67
C LEU A 235 -17.57 -5.17 15.26
N ILE A 236 -17.26 -5.20 13.97
CA ILE A 236 -15.94 -5.60 13.46
C ILE A 236 -14.87 -4.65 14.01
N LEU A 237 -15.10 -3.34 13.98
CA LEU A 237 -14.16 -2.36 14.52
C LEU A 237 -13.92 -2.58 16.02
N VAL A 238 -14.99 -2.76 16.80
CA VAL A 238 -14.90 -3.07 18.24
C VAL A 238 -14.15 -4.38 18.47
N ALA A 239 -14.39 -5.41 17.66
CA ALA A 239 -13.67 -6.68 17.74
C ALA A 239 -12.17 -6.53 17.47
N VAL A 240 -11.78 -5.75 16.45
CA VAL A 240 -10.38 -5.44 16.14
C VAL A 240 -9.70 -4.81 17.34
N PHE A 241 -10.28 -3.77 17.95
CA PHE A 241 -9.69 -3.14 19.13
C PHE A 241 -9.69 -4.03 20.37
N SER A 242 -10.75 -4.82 20.59
CA SER A 242 -10.85 -5.72 21.74
C SER A 242 -9.82 -6.85 21.67
N ILE A 243 -9.64 -7.45 20.49
CA ILE A 243 -8.63 -8.51 20.28
C ILE A 243 -7.23 -7.92 20.43
N THR A 244 -6.98 -6.73 19.84
CA THR A 244 -5.69 -6.03 19.98
C THR A 244 -5.38 -5.78 21.46
N ALA A 245 -6.31 -5.24 22.22
CA ALA A 245 -6.14 -4.99 23.64
C ALA A 245 -5.91 -6.28 24.45
N ALA A 246 -6.61 -7.37 24.13
CA ALA A 246 -6.45 -8.66 24.77
C ALA A 246 -5.05 -9.26 24.52
N VAL A 247 -4.57 -9.19 23.27
CA VAL A 247 -3.22 -9.64 22.92
C VAL A 247 -2.17 -8.79 23.64
N GLY A 248 -2.29 -7.46 23.61
CA GLY A 248 -1.40 -6.56 24.32
C GLY A 248 -1.36 -6.79 25.84
N TYR A 249 -2.50 -7.14 26.44
CA TYR A 249 -2.56 -7.53 27.85
C TYR A 249 -1.73 -8.79 28.15
N VAL A 250 -1.81 -9.81 27.31
CA VAL A 250 -1.02 -11.05 27.43
C VAL A 250 0.49 -10.75 27.36
N PHE A 251 0.90 -9.84 26.46
CA PHE A 251 2.30 -9.47 26.26
C PHE A 251 2.83 -8.39 27.21
N ARG A 252 1.96 -7.82 28.07
CA ARG A 252 2.30 -6.74 29.00
C ARG A 252 3.47 -7.06 29.93
N LYS A 253 3.51 -8.26 30.48
CA LYS A 253 4.57 -8.70 31.38
C LYS A 253 5.93 -8.91 30.69
N ARG A 254 5.97 -9.03 29.37
CA ARG A 254 7.19 -9.30 28.58
C ARG A 254 7.86 -8.03 28.02
N GLY A 255 7.28 -6.84 28.25
CA GLY A 255 7.79 -5.59 27.70
C GLY A 255 7.60 -5.44 26.18
N LEU A 256 6.82 -6.36 25.55
CA LEU A 256 6.54 -6.39 24.12
C LEU A 256 5.14 -5.86 23.78
N ARG A 257 4.45 -5.26 24.75
CA ARG A 257 3.05 -4.86 24.59
C ARG A 257 2.82 -4.01 23.33
N TRP A 258 3.54 -2.91 23.22
CA TRP A 258 3.35 -1.95 22.12
C TRP A 258 3.60 -2.56 20.74
N PHE A 259 4.59 -3.45 20.64
CA PHE A 259 4.86 -4.17 19.40
C PHE A 259 3.75 -5.18 19.09
N ALA A 260 3.32 -5.95 20.09
CA ALA A 260 2.22 -6.90 19.92
C ALA A 260 0.90 -6.19 19.54
N ASP A 261 0.59 -5.05 20.19
CA ASP A 261 -0.57 -4.22 19.85
C ASP A 261 -0.50 -3.74 18.40
N ALA A 262 0.63 -3.20 17.96
CA ALA A 262 0.81 -2.70 16.61
C ALA A 262 0.69 -3.81 15.55
N VAL A 263 1.37 -4.94 15.75
CA VAL A 263 1.29 -6.09 14.81
C VAL A 263 -0.14 -6.62 14.73
N THR A 264 -0.80 -6.81 15.88
CA THR A 264 -2.17 -7.36 15.90
C THR A 264 -3.15 -6.38 15.25
N LEU A 265 -3.03 -5.08 15.55
CA LEU A 265 -3.88 -4.06 14.95
C LEU A 265 -3.70 -4.03 13.44
N GLY A 266 -2.46 -4.06 12.94
CA GLY A 266 -2.18 -4.05 11.51
C GLY A 266 -2.77 -5.26 10.80
N VAL A 267 -2.49 -6.47 11.30
CA VAL A 267 -3.01 -7.71 10.71
C VAL A 267 -4.54 -7.73 10.72
N LEU A 268 -5.16 -7.44 11.86
CA LEU A 268 -6.63 -7.45 11.97
C LEU A 268 -7.28 -6.38 11.09
N SER A 269 -6.68 -5.20 10.97
CA SER A 269 -7.20 -4.14 10.10
C SER A 269 -7.18 -4.54 8.63
N LEU A 270 -6.12 -5.24 8.18
CA LEU A 270 -6.03 -5.74 6.81
C LEU A 270 -7.15 -6.74 6.50
N TYR A 271 -7.37 -7.72 7.40
CA TYR A 271 -8.47 -8.69 7.23
C TYR A 271 -9.85 -8.05 7.36
N ALA A 272 -10.01 -7.09 8.29
CA ALA A 272 -11.28 -6.41 8.51
C ALA A 272 -11.75 -5.63 7.28
N THR A 273 -10.83 -5.08 6.50
CA THR A 273 -11.17 -4.40 5.23
C THR A 273 -11.93 -5.35 4.28
N GLY A 274 -11.38 -6.55 4.02
CA GLY A 274 -12.05 -7.55 3.19
C GLY A 274 -13.39 -8.00 3.78
N ILE A 275 -13.44 -8.28 5.10
CA ILE A 275 -14.68 -8.71 5.74
C ILE A 275 -15.78 -7.64 5.64
N VAL A 276 -15.45 -6.36 5.80
CA VAL A 276 -16.43 -5.27 5.75
C VAL A 276 -16.95 -5.07 4.31
N VAL A 277 -16.09 -5.15 3.32
CA VAL A 277 -16.50 -4.98 1.91
C VAL A 277 -17.21 -6.24 1.41
N ASP A 278 -16.58 -7.43 1.57
CA ASP A 278 -17.06 -8.65 0.92
C ASP A 278 -18.19 -9.32 1.72
N GLN A 279 -18.11 -9.34 3.05
CA GLN A 279 -19.06 -10.07 3.89
C GLN A 279 -20.18 -9.17 4.40
N ALA A 280 -19.89 -7.97 4.93
CA ALA A 280 -20.93 -7.04 5.36
C ALA A 280 -21.62 -6.37 4.16
N GLY A 281 -20.97 -6.35 2.98
CA GLY A 281 -21.53 -5.82 1.74
C GLY A 281 -21.73 -4.31 1.78
N LEU A 282 -20.86 -3.59 2.51
CA LEU A 282 -20.88 -2.13 2.42
C LEU A 282 -20.57 -1.69 1.00
N SER A 283 -21.34 -0.73 0.50
CA SER A 283 -21.24 -0.17 -0.84
C SER A 283 -21.03 1.35 -0.83
N GLY A 284 -20.71 1.92 -1.96
CA GLY A 284 -20.59 3.36 -2.16
C GLY A 284 -19.63 4.05 -1.17
N TRP A 285 -20.05 5.19 -0.63
CA TRP A 285 -19.23 5.98 0.30
C TRP A 285 -18.98 5.28 1.64
N GLY A 286 -19.90 4.41 2.10
CA GLY A 286 -19.74 3.64 3.34
C GLY A 286 -18.59 2.66 3.27
N ALA A 287 -18.47 1.91 2.17
CA ALA A 287 -17.34 1.03 1.89
C ALA A 287 -16.04 1.83 1.85
N THR A 288 -16.03 2.97 1.13
CA THR A 288 -14.87 3.87 1.04
C THR A 288 -14.43 4.36 2.42
N PHE A 289 -15.37 4.85 3.22
CA PHE A 289 -15.09 5.36 4.56
C PHE A 289 -14.48 4.28 5.47
N MET A 290 -15.10 3.09 5.54
CA MET A 290 -14.60 2.00 6.37
C MET A 290 -13.25 1.47 5.90
N THR A 291 -13.05 1.37 4.59
CA THR A 291 -11.74 1.00 4.02
C THR A 291 -10.67 2.01 4.39
N LEU A 292 -10.94 3.32 4.30
CA LEU A 292 -9.99 4.35 4.72
C LEU A 292 -9.69 4.28 6.23
N VAL A 293 -10.68 3.98 7.06
CA VAL A 293 -10.47 3.77 8.51
C VAL A 293 -9.51 2.61 8.74
N PHE A 294 -9.78 1.44 8.16
CA PHE A 294 -8.92 0.26 8.36
C PHE A 294 -7.55 0.42 7.71
N MET A 295 -7.46 1.06 6.54
CA MET A 295 -6.17 1.41 5.92
C MET A 295 -5.35 2.34 6.83
N THR A 296 -5.98 3.38 7.41
CA THR A 296 -5.28 4.28 8.33
C THR A 296 -4.77 3.54 9.55
N LEU A 297 -5.57 2.63 10.12
CA LEU A 297 -5.14 1.78 11.24
C LEU A 297 -3.99 0.85 10.85
N PHE A 298 -4.05 0.25 9.66
CA PHE A 298 -2.99 -0.62 9.13
C PHE A 298 -1.67 0.12 8.92
N TYR A 299 -1.69 1.23 8.18
CA TYR A 299 -0.47 2.02 7.94
C TYR A 299 0.07 2.66 9.22
N GLY A 300 -0.81 3.13 10.10
CA GLY A 300 -0.42 3.62 11.43
C GLY A 300 0.27 2.54 12.28
N ALA A 301 -0.25 1.32 12.27
CA ALA A 301 0.36 0.18 12.94
C ALA A 301 1.74 -0.17 12.34
N LEU A 302 1.88 -0.14 11.00
CA LEU A 302 3.18 -0.34 10.32
C LEU A 302 4.22 0.70 10.75
N ILE A 303 3.84 1.97 10.82
CA ILE A 303 4.72 3.06 11.28
C ILE A 303 5.20 2.79 12.70
N VAL A 304 4.29 2.45 13.61
CA VAL A 304 4.63 2.12 15.00
C VAL A 304 5.59 0.92 15.05
N CYS A 305 5.36 -0.13 14.27
CA CYS A 305 6.25 -1.29 14.18
C CYS A 305 7.66 -0.89 13.73
N VAL A 306 7.77 -0.07 12.68
CA VAL A 306 9.07 0.39 12.15
C VAL A 306 9.82 1.20 13.18
N LEU A 307 9.17 2.10 13.92
CA LEU A 307 9.80 2.90 14.96
C LEU A 307 10.29 2.03 16.13
N ILE A 308 9.50 1.05 16.57
CA ILE A 308 9.90 0.11 17.63
C ILE A 308 11.06 -0.77 17.19
N ILE A 309 11.03 -1.30 15.95
CA ILE A 309 12.11 -2.11 15.39
C ILE A 309 13.38 -1.28 15.28
N GLY A 310 13.29 -0.02 14.85
CA GLY A 310 14.42 0.89 14.79
C GLY A 310 15.09 1.13 16.15
N GLU A 311 14.29 1.31 17.21
CA GLU A 311 14.82 1.41 18.56
C GLU A 311 15.48 0.10 19.03
N TRP A 312 14.92 -1.06 18.69
CA TRP A 312 15.53 -2.34 19.03
C TRP A 312 16.84 -2.57 18.31
N ILE A 313 16.91 -2.22 17.02
CA ILE A 313 18.14 -2.27 16.22
C ILE A 313 19.20 -1.33 16.83
N GLY A 314 18.82 -0.10 17.17
CA GLY A 314 19.70 0.86 17.81
C GLY A 314 20.27 0.35 19.13
N ASN A 315 19.43 -0.20 20.00
CA ASN A 315 19.84 -0.79 21.28
C ASN A 315 20.72 -2.04 21.10
N TRP A 316 20.42 -2.88 20.12
CA TRP A 316 21.22 -4.06 19.82
C TRP A 316 22.60 -3.66 19.28
N LEU A 317 22.65 -2.77 18.29
CA LEU A 317 23.88 -2.32 17.67
C LEU A 317 24.78 -1.59 18.67
N SER A 318 24.23 -0.69 19.49
CA SER A 318 24.96 -0.02 20.57
C SER A 318 25.56 -1.03 21.58
N SER A 319 24.80 -2.08 21.92
CA SER A 319 25.29 -3.13 22.82
C SER A 319 26.41 -3.99 22.23
N VAL A 320 26.46 -4.16 20.92
CA VAL A 320 27.56 -4.89 20.23
C VAL A 320 28.81 -4.02 20.17
N LEU A 321 28.64 -2.75 19.76
CA LEU A 321 29.76 -1.82 19.61
C LEU A 321 30.46 -1.49 20.97
N THR A 322 29.68 -1.26 22.02
CA THR A 322 30.21 -1.01 23.37
C THR A 322 30.99 -2.20 23.94
N ARG A 323 30.75 -3.42 23.45
CA ARG A 323 31.56 -4.60 23.85
C ARG A 323 32.92 -4.62 23.20
N SER A 324 33.06 -4.04 22.03
CA SER A 324 34.32 -3.97 21.28
C SER A 324 35.16 -2.79 21.73
N ASP A 325 34.55 -1.64 21.99
CA ASP A 325 35.22 -0.43 22.43
C ASP A 325 34.37 0.34 23.45
N LYS A 326 34.88 0.56 24.65
CA LYS A 326 34.20 1.27 25.75
C LYS A 326 34.09 2.78 25.53
N THR A 327 34.87 3.33 24.60
CA THR A 327 34.88 4.77 24.30
C THR A 327 33.88 5.18 23.24
N PHE A 328 33.16 4.20 22.60
CA PHE A 328 32.27 4.47 21.52
C PHE A 328 30.98 5.18 21.98
N ASP A 329 30.71 6.35 21.39
CA ASP A 329 29.49 7.12 21.66
C ASP A 329 28.27 6.50 21.01
N THR A 330 27.43 5.87 21.84
CA THR A 330 26.20 5.19 21.40
C THR A 330 25.12 6.14 20.89
N SER A 331 25.23 7.45 21.18
CA SER A 331 24.26 8.47 20.76
C SER A 331 24.16 8.56 19.22
N ILE A 332 25.28 8.35 18.52
CA ILE A 332 25.35 8.40 17.06
C ILE A 332 24.60 7.25 16.46
N VAL A 333 24.70 6.04 17.03
CA VAL A 333 23.97 4.86 16.58
C VAL A 333 22.47 5.07 16.71
N HIS A 334 22.05 5.59 17.87
CA HIS A 334 20.63 5.89 18.09
C HIS A 334 20.11 6.99 17.16
N LEU A 335 20.91 8.02 16.89
CA LEU A 335 20.54 9.06 15.93
C LEU A 335 20.39 8.49 14.53
N ALA A 336 21.36 7.69 14.07
CA ALA A 336 21.32 7.06 12.74
C ALA A 336 20.10 6.13 12.58
N THR A 337 19.84 5.26 13.57
CA THR A 337 18.68 4.35 13.52
C THR A 337 17.36 5.09 13.55
N ARG A 338 17.25 6.20 14.29
CA ARG A 338 16.05 7.06 14.29
C ARG A 338 15.83 7.75 12.95
N ILE A 339 16.88 8.26 12.31
CA ILE A 339 16.79 8.87 10.98
C ILE A 339 16.31 7.84 9.96
N VAL A 340 16.89 6.64 9.96
CA VAL A 340 16.48 5.56 9.04
C VAL A 340 15.03 5.16 9.29
N SER A 341 14.64 4.97 10.55
CA SER A 341 13.25 4.60 10.90
C SER A 341 12.26 5.69 10.52
N ALA A 342 12.60 6.97 10.75
CA ALA A 342 11.73 8.09 10.38
C ALA A 342 11.59 8.21 8.86
N SER A 343 12.68 8.01 8.10
CA SER A 343 12.63 8.01 6.62
C SER A 343 11.78 6.85 6.08
N THR A 344 11.91 5.67 6.69
CA THR A 344 11.08 4.51 6.34
C THR A 344 9.60 4.77 6.67
N ALA A 345 9.31 5.34 7.84
CA ALA A 345 7.95 5.72 8.24
C ALA A 345 7.35 6.74 7.27
N LEU A 346 8.12 7.73 6.83
CA LEU A 346 7.70 8.69 5.81
C LEU A 346 7.34 8.00 4.48
N GLY A 347 8.15 7.03 4.04
CA GLY A 347 7.86 6.21 2.85
C GLY A 347 6.54 5.44 2.98
N ILE A 348 6.25 4.88 4.17
CA ILE A 348 4.99 4.19 4.47
C ILE A 348 3.80 5.17 4.40
N VAL A 349 3.96 6.40 4.92
CA VAL A 349 2.92 7.44 4.83
C VAL A 349 2.61 7.77 3.37
N ILE A 350 3.64 8.02 2.56
CA ILE A 350 3.49 8.36 1.14
C ILE A 350 2.80 7.20 0.39
N HIS A 351 3.21 5.96 0.67
CA HIS A 351 2.57 4.78 0.08
C HIS A 351 1.11 4.65 0.52
N GLY A 352 0.79 4.86 1.81
CA GLY A 352 -0.59 4.83 2.32
C GLY A 352 -1.48 5.89 1.66
N ILE A 353 -0.99 7.11 1.49
CA ILE A 353 -1.69 8.20 0.79
C ILE A 353 -1.94 7.82 -0.69
N SER A 354 -0.93 7.25 -1.36
CA SER A 354 -1.06 6.75 -2.73
C SER A 354 -2.08 5.63 -2.83
N ALA A 355 -2.04 4.67 -1.90
CA ALA A 355 -3.01 3.57 -1.84
C ALA A 355 -4.44 4.07 -1.60
N ALA A 356 -4.63 5.17 -0.88
CA ALA A 356 -5.93 5.83 -0.72
C ALA A 356 -6.43 6.53 -1.99
N GLY A 357 -5.63 6.54 -3.08
CA GLY A 357 -6.00 7.15 -4.36
C GLY A 357 -5.65 8.63 -4.49
N VAL A 358 -4.89 9.18 -3.54
CA VAL A 358 -4.45 10.59 -3.61
C VAL A 358 -3.15 10.69 -4.42
N PRO A 359 -3.07 11.59 -5.42
CA PRO A 359 -1.86 11.75 -6.22
C PRO A 359 -0.70 12.29 -5.39
N VAL A 360 0.36 11.49 -5.24
CA VAL A 360 1.51 11.81 -4.37
C VAL A 360 2.66 12.54 -5.08
N TYR A 361 2.55 12.80 -6.38
CA TYR A 361 3.64 13.41 -7.17
C TYR A 361 4.09 14.75 -6.61
N GLY A 362 3.17 15.61 -6.17
CA GLY A 362 3.50 16.89 -5.56
C GLY A 362 4.23 16.75 -4.22
N ILE A 363 3.84 15.75 -3.43
CA ILE A 363 4.47 15.43 -2.14
C ILE A 363 5.91 14.97 -2.38
N ILE A 364 6.11 14.01 -3.30
CA ILE A 364 7.43 13.48 -3.65
C ILE A 364 8.33 14.59 -4.21
N ALA A 365 7.81 15.43 -5.09
CA ALA A 365 8.55 16.56 -5.64
C ALA A 365 8.99 17.55 -4.53
N GLY A 366 8.08 17.88 -3.60
CA GLY A 366 8.38 18.76 -2.48
C GLY A 366 9.46 18.18 -1.54
N PHE A 367 9.35 16.89 -1.21
CA PHE A 367 10.39 16.18 -0.43
C PHE A 367 11.71 16.05 -1.19
N GLY A 368 11.67 15.91 -2.52
CA GLY A 368 12.86 15.89 -3.37
C GLY A 368 13.65 17.20 -3.30
N VAL A 369 12.97 18.33 -3.46
CA VAL A 369 13.59 19.66 -3.34
C VAL A 369 14.07 19.93 -1.90
N GLY A 370 13.23 19.65 -0.90
CA GLY A 370 13.61 19.78 0.51
C GLY A 370 14.78 18.87 0.90
N GLY A 371 14.81 17.63 0.41
CA GLY A 371 15.89 16.68 0.61
C GLY A 371 17.21 17.15 0.00
N LEU A 372 17.16 17.77 -1.20
CA LEU A 372 18.33 18.38 -1.83
C LEU A 372 18.89 19.52 -0.98
N ALA A 373 18.02 20.38 -0.45
CA ALA A 373 18.44 21.46 0.43
C ALA A 373 19.15 20.93 1.71
N VAL A 374 18.55 19.90 2.33
CA VAL A 374 19.16 19.23 3.50
C VAL A 374 20.49 18.55 3.13
N ALA A 375 20.56 17.88 1.97
CA ALA A 375 21.79 17.23 1.51
C ALA A 375 22.92 18.24 1.27
N LEU A 376 22.62 19.39 0.67
CA LEU A 376 23.60 20.46 0.47
C LEU A 376 24.06 21.06 1.80
N ALA A 377 23.15 21.24 2.77
CA ALA A 377 23.51 21.72 4.11
C ALA A 377 24.35 20.71 4.89
N ALA A 378 24.12 19.40 4.72
CA ALA A 378 24.84 18.32 5.38
C ALA A 378 26.18 17.97 4.71
N LYS A 379 26.41 18.39 3.47
CA LYS A 379 27.60 18.07 2.65
C LYS A 379 28.91 18.23 3.38
N PRO A 380 29.21 19.40 4.04
CA PRO A 380 30.49 19.58 4.69
C PRO A 380 30.72 18.60 5.87
N THR A 381 29.66 18.24 6.58
CA THR A 381 29.74 17.27 7.67
C THR A 381 30.04 15.87 7.15
N LEU A 382 29.36 15.46 6.05
CA LEU A 382 29.56 14.16 5.43
C LEU A 382 30.97 14.02 4.82
N GLU A 383 31.49 15.08 4.18
CA GLU A 383 32.85 15.14 3.65
C GLU A 383 33.89 14.91 4.77
N ASN A 384 33.70 15.52 5.91
CA ASN A 384 34.61 15.34 7.07
C ASN A 384 34.56 13.92 7.63
N ILE A 385 33.38 13.31 7.73
CA ILE A 385 33.22 11.93 8.20
C ILE A 385 33.89 10.96 7.23
N LEU A 386 33.63 11.10 5.91
CA LEU A 386 34.23 10.25 4.89
C LEU A 386 35.76 10.40 4.86
N ALA A 387 36.27 11.62 4.95
CA ALA A 387 37.71 11.88 5.05
C ALA A 387 38.33 11.20 6.28
N GLY A 388 37.67 11.26 7.45
CA GLY A 388 38.14 10.55 8.65
C GLY A 388 38.18 9.03 8.45
N VAL A 389 37.17 8.43 7.81
CA VAL A 389 37.16 7.01 7.47
C VAL A 389 38.29 6.65 6.51
N ILE A 390 38.52 7.45 5.47
CA ILE A 390 39.59 7.25 4.49
C ILE A 390 40.97 7.32 5.18
N LEU A 391 41.22 8.36 5.96
CA LEU A 391 42.49 8.51 6.70
C LEU A 391 42.77 7.29 7.60
N PHE A 392 41.71 6.75 8.23
CA PHE A 392 41.85 5.57 9.09
C PHE A 392 42.06 4.27 8.28
N LEU A 393 41.31 4.04 7.17
CA LEU A 393 41.41 2.83 6.36
C LEU A 393 42.76 2.75 5.62
N ASP A 394 43.19 3.86 5.02
CA ASP A 394 44.47 3.92 4.30
C ASP A 394 45.67 3.80 5.25
N GLY A 395 45.43 4.01 6.52
CA GLY A 395 46.50 3.98 7.54
C GLY A 395 47.63 4.97 7.23
N SER A 396 47.32 6.02 6.46
CA SER A 396 48.29 7.05 6.06
C SER A 396 48.89 7.77 7.28
N ILE A 397 48.07 7.91 8.33
CA ILE A 397 48.41 8.50 9.62
C ILE A 397 47.82 7.67 10.75
N LYS A 398 48.51 7.68 11.88
CA LYS A 398 48.08 7.02 13.14
C LYS A 398 48.25 7.93 14.32
N VAL A 399 47.53 7.69 15.40
CA VAL A 399 47.75 8.36 16.69
C VAL A 399 49.16 8.09 17.13
N GLY A 400 49.90 9.16 17.48
CA GLY A 400 51.32 9.13 17.82
C GLY A 400 52.27 9.43 16.67
N ASP A 401 51.83 9.48 15.42
CA ASP A 401 52.66 9.84 14.28
C ASP A 401 52.96 11.35 14.28
N VAL A 402 54.23 11.71 13.97
CA VAL A 402 54.63 13.08 13.72
C VAL A 402 54.44 13.39 12.25
N ILE A 403 53.62 14.40 11.96
CA ILE A 403 53.34 14.85 10.61
C ILE A 403 53.89 16.26 10.36
N ASP A 404 54.33 16.48 9.13
CA ASP A 404 54.70 17.78 8.58
C ASP A 404 53.80 18.03 7.33
N SER A 405 52.85 18.94 7.47
CA SER A 405 51.92 19.34 6.43
C SER A 405 51.79 20.86 6.47
N SER A 406 52.89 21.56 6.10
CA SER A 406 53.02 23.02 6.24
C SER A 406 51.71 23.78 5.94
N PRO A 407 51.21 24.63 6.87
CA PRO A 407 51.86 25.13 8.11
C PRO A 407 51.60 24.25 9.36
N LEU A 408 51.06 23.06 9.23
CA LEU A 408 50.68 22.17 10.31
C LEU A 408 51.79 21.16 10.59
N CYS A 409 52.57 21.35 11.66
CA CYS A 409 53.58 20.40 12.11
C CYS A 409 53.28 19.98 13.55
N GLY A 410 53.33 18.64 13.82
CA GLY A 410 53.11 18.15 15.18
C GLY A 410 52.78 16.67 15.26
N THR A 411 52.50 16.20 16.47
CA THR A 411 52.15 14.81 16.77
C THR A 411 50.64 14.64 16.79
N ILE A 412 50.13 13.63 16.09
CA ILE A 412 48.69 13.30 16.10
C ILE A 412 48.32 12.76 17.48
N GLU A 413 47.42 13.44 18.16
CA GLU A 413 46.97 13.08 19.50
C GLU A 413 45.68 12.22 19.44
N ASP A 414 44.75 12.58 18.52
CA ASP A 414 43.50 11.90 18.37
C ASP A 414 42.95 12.10 16.95
N ILE A 415 42.32 11.07 16.38
CA ILE A 415 41.60 11.10 15.08
C ILE A 415 40.13 10.88 15.38
N GLY A 416 39.38 11.99 15.50
CA GLY A 416 37.93 11.93 15.72
C GLY A 416 37.14 11.75 14.42
N MET A 417 35.84 11.61 14.54
CA MET A 417 34.91 11.41 13.38
C MET A 417 34.96 12.58 12.38
N ARG A 418 35.14 13.82 12.84
CA ARG A 418 35.05 15.03 12.01
C ARG A 418 36.36 15.78 11.94
N SER A 419 37.21 15.67 12.97
CA SER A 419 38.44 16.45 13.11
C SER A 419 39.51 15.65 13.78
N THR A 420 40.76 15.90 13.39
CA THR A 420 41.96 15.35 13.95
C THR A 420 42.64 16.39 14.85
N ARG A 421 43.11 15.98 16.04
CA ARG A 421 43.83 16.80 17.00
C ARG A 421 45.31 16.55 16.86
N ILE A 422 46.07 17.63 16.68
CA ILE A 422 47.50 17.62 16.48
C ILE A 422 48.15 18.48 17.58
N ARG A 423 49.13 17.92 18.29
CA ARG A 423 49.93 18.62 19.27
C ARG A 423 51.14 19.21 18.56
N ALA A 424 51.22 20.54 18.47
CA ALA A 424 52.36 21.24 17.91
C ALA A 424 53.60 21.18 18.83
N GLU A 425 54.78 21.49 18.32
CA GLU A 425 56.03 21.44 19.09
C GLU A 425 56.06 22.44 20.24
N ASP A 426 55.35 23.56 20.15
CA ASP A 426 55.18 24.55 21.20
C ASP A 426 54.19 24.13 22.31
N GLY A 427 53.58 22.92 22.16
CA GLY A 427 52.57 22.39 23.08
C GLY A 427 51.15 22.82 22.78
N ALA A 428 50.91 23.65 21.77
CA ALA A 428 49.57 24.05 21.37
C ALA A 428 48.78 22.88 20.78
N LEU A 429 47.48 22.80 21.07
CA LEU A 429 46.57 21.81 20.49
C LEU A 429 45.90 22.42 19.25
N ILE A 430 46.20 21.90 18.08
CA ILE A 430 45.61 22.31 16.82
C ILE A 430 44.51 21.30 16.45
N THR A 431 43.31 21.79 16.17
CA THR A 431 42.19 20.94 15.68
C THR A 431 41.93 21.27 14.22
N VAL A 432 42.11 20.27 13.35
CA VAL A 432 41.94 20.40 11.90
C VAL A 432 40.80 19.50 11.47
N THR A 433 39.98 19.96 10.53
CA THR A 433 38.91 19.11 9.97
C THR A 433 39.51 17.97 9.15
N ASN A 434 38.88 16.78 9.19
CA ASN A 434 39.43 15.62 8.50
C ASN A 434 39.48 15.82 6.98
N SER A 435 38.52 16.54 6.38
CA SER A 435 38.54 16.84 4.95
C SER A 435 39.71 17.76 4.61
N GLU A 436 39.98 18.80 5.41
CA GLU A 436 41.09 19.67 5.19
C GLU A 436 42.45 18.95 5.34
N LEU A 437 42.53 17.99 6.26
CA LEU A 437 43.74 17.19 6.44
C LEU A 437 43.94 16.20 5.30
N ALA A 438 42.85 15.56 4.81
CA ALA A 438 42.91 14.61 3.71
C ALA A 438 43.26 15.26 2.36
N ASP A 439 42.92 16.52 2.16
CA ASP A 439 43.24 17.29 0.95
C ASP A 439 44.67 17.80 0.89
N LYS A 440 45.38 17.78 2.02
CA LYS A 440 46.77 18.25 2.12
C LYS A 440 47.78 17.12 1.85
N VAL A 441 48.95 17.53 1.31
CA VAL A 441 50.09 16.62 1.24
C VAL A 441 50.62 16.40 2.64
N ILE A 442 50.49 15.17 3.16
CA ILE A 442 50.96 14.81 4.49
C ILE A 442 52.30 14.10 4.36
N LYS A 443 53.34 14.68 4.96
CA LYS A 443 54.64 14.05 5.12
C LYS A 443 54.71 13.42 6.51
N ASN A 444 54.60 12.09 6.59
CA ASN A 444 54.72 11.36 7.84
C ASN A 444 56.21 11.16 8.18
N VAL A 445 56.70 11.91 9.18
CA VAL A 445 58.10 11.92 9.58
C VAL A 445 58.46 10.67 10.38
N SER A 446 57.52 10.11 11.15
CA SER A 446 57.74 8.90 11.95
C SER A 446 58.09 7.67 11.15
N ARG A 447 57.58 7.57 9.91
CA ARG A 447 57.87 6.42 9.01
C ARG A 447 59.22 6.53 8.28
N ARG A 448 59.87 7.67 8.32
CA ARG A 448 61.17 7.90 7.65
C ARG A 448 62.31 7.20 8.38
N VAL A 449 62.22 7.08 9.70
CA VAL A 449 63.29 6.52 10.56
C VAL A 449 63.56 5.04 10.32
N LEU A 450 62.54 4.29 9.92
CA LEU A 450 62.67 2.84 9.66
C LEU A 450 63.45 2.50 8.38
N ARG A 451 63.60 3.44 7.42
CA ARG A 451 64.35 3.21 6.18
C ARG A 451 65.85 3.59 6.28
N SER A 452 66.27 4.46 7.20
CA SER A 452 67.68 4.85 7.36
C SER A 452 68.45 3.86 8.22
N GLY A 453 67.76 3.04 9.05
CA GLY A 453 68.44 2.00 9.86
C GLY A 453 68.83 0.73 9.08
N ALA A 454 68.25 0.52 7.89
CA ALA A 454 68.55 -0.67 7.06
C ALA A 454 69.71 -0.48 6.04
N ALA A 455 70.31 0.72 5.96
CA ALA A 455 71.35 1.03 5.01
C ALA A 455 72.76 1.17 5.67
N GLY A 456 72.84 0.89 7.01
CA GLY A 456 74.10 1.08 7.79
C GLY A 456 74.89 -0.16 8.08
N ASP A 457 74.47 -1.39 7.69
CA ASP A 457 75.24 -2.60 7.99
C ASP A 457 75.55 -3.43 6.70
N ALA A 458 76.09 -2.77 5.70
CA ALA A 458 76.71 -3.45 4.57
C ALA A 458 77.95 -2.63 4.09
N SER A 459 79.01 -2.65 4.87
CA SER A 459 80.39 -2.33 4.43
C SER A 459 81.37 -3.21 5.16
#